data_8de908378f742c9afcfbc62b83273fea
#
_entry.id   8de908378f742c9afcfbc62b83273fea
#
_cell.length_a   1.000
_cell.length_b   1.000
_cell.length_c   1.000
_cell.angle_alpha   90.00
_cell.angle_beta   90.00
_cell.angle_gamma   90.00
#
_symmetry.space_group_name_H-M   'P 1'
#
loop_
_entity.id
_entity.type
_entity.pdbx_description
1 polymer ?
#
loop_
_entity_poly.entity_id
_entity_poly.type
_entity_poly.pdbx_seq_one_letter_code
_entity_poly.pdbx_strand_id
1 'polypeptide(L)'
;MEQRESEQRFSSRLAFLMSALGIAVGTGNIWRFPRIAATNGGDEGAGAFLVAWVIFLFLWSIPLIIAEYIMGRKSRKGTVGAFVSLAGRKFAWMGGFVGLVTTAITFYYSVVVGWCIYYFIQMLSQPLPATTEASWSLWNNYQASALPLFFHGIAMAVGAVAIWRGVSSIEKVNKVLIPTLLAIVVLSVIRALTLPGAWNGVAYLFTPQWSQLSNPKLWLEALTQNAWDTGAGWGLFLTYAIYIRRRYGIVKNAFVTAIGNNIVSLLAALMVFGTVFSILGMEGKTSGEILDVMKESGPAATGLTFIWMPQLFAKMPMGKMVAILFFLGLSFAGFSSLISMMELSSRNLIDFGLKRKTAIACVAGVSYIMGIPSARNLDLFGNQDFVWGVALMISGVFVAMAVMRYGVTALREKEVLQNKDDWDLSTWWDKNIKFVVPILGVTLLIWWLSLSATVYAPDDWYNPMSPYSVMTCFVQWGAVLAVLWWLNSWMADRIQSQTD
;
A
#
# COMPACT_ATOMS: atom_id res chain seq x y z
N MET A 1 -36.33 -3.75 -2.34
CA MET A 1 -35.09 -4.09 -1.61
C MET A 1 -34.08 -4.82 -2.47
N GLU A 2 -34.44 -5.88 -3.19
CA GLU A 2 -33.51 -6.65 -4.04
C GLU A 2 -32.79 -5.85 -5.13
N GLN A 3 -33.45 -4.90 -5.79
CA GLN A 3 -32.81 -4.04 -6.79
C GLN A 3 -31.73 -3.11 -6.19
N ARG A 4 -31.94 -2.55 -4.97
CA ARG A 4 -30.93 -1.74 -4.26
C ARG A 4 -29.74 -2.59 -3.77
N GLU A 5 -29.96 -3.85 -3.42
CA GLU A 5 -28.88 -4.77 -3.05
C GLU A 5 -28.03 -5.22 -4.26
N SER A 6 -28.63 -5.35 -5.45
CA SER A 6 -27.90 -5.70 -6.66
C SER A 6 -26.98 -4.57 -7.15
N GLU A 7 -27.37 -3.33 -6.94
CA GLU A 7 -26.57 -2.14 -7.29
C GLU A 7 -25.31 -1.96 -6.42
N GLN A 8 -25.24 -2.62 -5.27
CA GLN A 8 -24.11 -2.57 -4.33
C GLN A 8 -23.13 -3.75 -4.43
N ARG A 9 -23.12 -4.50 -5.53
CA ARG A 9 -22.23 -5.64 -5.71
C ARG A 9 -21.42 -5.53 -6.99
N PHE A 10 -20.20 -6.08 -6.95
CA PHE A 10 -19.41 -6.22 -8.17
C PHE A 10 -20.16 -7.00 -9.24
N SER A 11 -20.12 -6.52 -10.48
CA SER A 11 -20.86 -7.13 -11.60
C SER A 11 -20.34 -8.53 -11.95
N SER A 12 -19.03 -8.76 -11.81
CA SER A 12 -18.38 -10.03 -12.11
C SER A 12 -17.22 -10.32 -11.14
N ARG A 13 -16.73 -11.56 -11.13
CA ARG A 13 -15.53 -11.95 -10.40
C ARG A 13 -14.30 -11.22 -10.91
N LEU A 14 -14.19 -11.04 -12.23
CA LEU A 14 -13.06 -10.30 -12.83
C LEU A 14 -13.06 -8.84 -12.37
N ALA A 15 -14.23 -8.19 -12.31
CA ALA A 15 -14.35 -6.82 -11.82
C ALA A 15 -13.89 -6.69 -10.36
N PHE A 16 -14.27 -7.66 -9.51
CA PHE A 16 -13.78 -7.74 -8.14
C PHE A 16 -12.26 -7.92 -8.10
N LEU A 17 -11.70 -8.87 -8.87
CA LEU A 17 -10.25 -9.12 -8.92
C LEU A 17 -9.46 -7.91 -9.41
N MET A 18 -9.92 -7.22 -10.47
CA MET A 18 -9.28 -5.98 -10.93
C MET A 18 -9.30 -4.92 -9.83
N SER A 19 -10.40 -4.78 -9.11
CA SER A 19 -10.48 -3.83 -8.00
C SER A 19 -9.61 -4.24 -6.81
N ALA A 20 -9.53 -5.53 -6.51
CA ALA A 20 -8.67 -6.06 -5.45
C ALA A 20 -7.17 -5.91 -5.79
N LEU A 21 -6.78 -6.13 -7.07
CA LEU A 21 -5.44 -5.82 -7.54
C LEU A 21 -5.15 -4.31 -7.46
N GLY A 22 -6.15 -3.46 -7.72
CA GLY A 22 -6.01 -2.02 -7.55
C GLY A 22 -5.79 -1.57 -6.09
N ILE A 23 -6.22 -2.36 -5.10
CA ILE A 23 -5.85 -2.14 -3.69
C ILE A 23 -4.36 -2.44 -3.50
N ALA A 24 -3.94 -3.63 -3.93
CA ALA A 24 -2.62 -4.17 -3.67
C ALA A 24 -1.54 -3.46 -4.50
N VAL A 25 -1.77 -3.29 -5.80
CA VAL A 25 -0.78 -2.68 -6.71
C VAL A 25 -0.80 -1.17 -6.55
N GLY A 26 0.07 -0.66 -5.72
CA GLY A 26 0.26 0.76 -5.47
C GLY A 26 1.60 1.28 -5.97
N THR A 27 1.89 2.52 -5.62
CA THR A 27 3.18 3.15 -5.94
C THR A 27 4.36 2.41 -5.31
N GLY A 28 4.17 1.80 -4.14
CA GLY A 28 5.17 1.02 -3.41
C GLY A 28 5.78 -0.14 -4.20
N ASN A 29 4.99 -0.82 -5.03
CA ASN A 29 5.46 -1.90 -5.92
C ASN A 29 6.50 -1.40 -6.93
N ILE A 30 6.35 -0.16 -7.42
CA ILE A 30 7.16 0.39 -8.51
C ILE A 30 8.40 1.10 -7.98
N TRP A 31 8.28 1.86 -6.88
CA TRP A 31 9.41 2.63 -6.38
C TRP A 31 10.13 2.02 -5.18
N ARG A 32 9.37 1.50 -4.18
CA ARG A 32 9.94 1.03 -2.93
C ARG A 32 10.56 -0.35 -3.08
N PHE A 33 9.85 -1.28 -3.72
CA PHE A 33 10.29 -2.66 -3.82
C PHE A 33 11.68 -2.81 -4.47
N PRO A 34 11.99 -2.19 -5.64
CA PRO A 34 13.32 -2.28 -6.24
C PRO A 34 14.42 -1.75 -5.31
N ARG A 35 14.18 -0.62 -4.62
CA ARG A 35 15.13 -0.04 -3.68
C ARG A 35 15.39 -0.97 -2.48
N ILE A 36 14.34 -1.52 -1.88
CA ILE A 36 14.46 -2.43 -0.74
C ILE A 36 15.18 -3.72 -1.14
N ALA A 37 14.90 -4.25 -2.33
CA ALA A 37 15.63 -5.40 -2.88
C ALA A 37 17.13 -5.10 -3.04
N ALA A 38 17.50 -3.92 -3.59
CA ALA A 38 18.89 -3.51 -3.70
C ALA A 38 19.55 -3.31 -2.33
N THR A 39 18.84 -2.72 -1.35
CA THR A 39 19.36 -2.44 -0.01
C THR A 39 19.67 -3.73 0.77
N ASN A 40 18.91 -4.79 0.55
CA ASN A 40 19.02 -6.06 1.27
C ASN A 40 19.65 -7.19 0.44
N GLY A 41 20.13 -6.88 -0.78
CA GLY A 41 20.67 -7.89 -1.69
C GLY A 41 22.08 -8.35 -1.39
N GLY A 42 22.92 -7.55 -0.76
CA GLY A 42 24.36 -7.82 -0.64
C GLY A 42 25.12 -7.51 -1.93
N ASP A 43 26.41 -7.87 -1.97
CA ASP A 43 27.30 -7.53 -3.10
C ASP A 43 27.07 -8.42 -4.34
N GLU A 44 26.69 -9.68 -4.11
CA GLU A 44 26.53 -10.67 -5.17
C GLU A 44 25.13 -10.70 -5.79
N GLY A 45 24.08 -10.39 -5.01
CA GLY A 45 22.73 -10.38 -5.53
C GLY A 45 21.63 -10.34 -4.47
N ALA A 46 20.40 -10.04 -4.96
CA ALA A 46 19.22 -9.83 -4.15
C ALA A 46 18.30 -11.07 -4.01
N GLY A 47 18.66 -12.22 -4.58
CA GLY A 47 17.80 -13.40 -4.61
C GLY A 47 17.42 -13.95 -3.22
N ALA A 48 18.31 -13.83 -2.22
CA ALA A 48 17.99 -14.23 -0.86
C ALA A 48 16.85 -13.40 -0.25
N PHE A 49 16.82 -12.08 -0.53
CA PHE A 49 15.71 -11.20 -0.14
C PHE A 49 14.39 -11.63 -0.81
N LEU A 50 14.42 -11.98 -2.11
CA LEU A 50 13.22 -12.46 -2.81
C LEU A 50 12.65 -13.74 -2.17
N VAL A 51 13.50 -14.66 -1.71
CA VAL A 51 13.05 -15.87 -1.00
C VAL A 51 12.33 -15.51 0.29
N ALA A 52 12.91 -14.66 1.14
CA ALA A 52 12.28 -14.21 2.38
C ALA A 52 10.96 -13.48 2.11
N TRP A 53 10.93 -12.62 1.08
CA TRP A 53 9.74 -11.89 0.68
C TRP A 53 8.60 -12.81 0.22
N VAL A 54 8.88 -13.85 -0.56
CA VAL A 54 7.88 -14.86 -0.94
C VAL A 54 7.38 -15.64 0.27
N ILE A 55 8.25 -15.99 1.23
CA ILE A 55 7.84 -16.67 2.46
C ILE A 55 6.80 -15.83 3.23
N PHE A 56 7.03 -14.53 3.39
CA PHE A 56 6.09 -13.67 4.10
C PHE A 56 4.80 -13.36 3.34
N LEU A 57 4.77 -13.54 2.02
CA LEU A 57 3.51 -13.55 1.28
C LEU A 57 2.55 -14.61 1.84
N PHE A 58 3.07 -15.81 2.16
CA PHE A 58 2.28 -16.90 2.71
C PHE A 58 2.03 -16.78 4.22
N LEU A 59 2.96 -16.23 4.98
CA LEU A 59 2.85 -16.16 6.44
C LEU A 59 2.08 -14.94 6.94
N TRP A 60 2.09 -13.83 6.19
CA TRP A 60 1.45 -12.56 6.56
C TRP A 60 0.31 -12.18 5.62
N SER A 61 0.61 -11.98 4.34
CA SER A 61 -0.30 -11.31 3.42
C SER A 61 -1.53 -12.16 3.09
N ILE A 62 -1.34 -13.39 2.59
CA ILE A 62 -2.46 -14.26 2.22
C ILE A 62 -3.38 -14.56 3.41
N PRO A 63 -2.88 -14.91 4.62
CA PRO A 63 -3.74 -15.15 5.76
C PRO A 63 -4.59 -13.95 6.16
N LEU A 64 -4.03 -12.74 6.12
CA LEU A 64 -4.75 -11.51 6.45
C LEU A 64 -5.75 -11.10 5.36
N ILE A 65 -5.41 -11.24 4.08
CA ILE A 65 -6.37 -10.99 2.98
C ILE A 65 -7.58 -11.92 3.09
N ILE A 66 -7.36 -13.21 3.39
CA ILE A 66 -8.45 -14.17 3.64
C ILE A 66 -9.30 -13.70 4.82
N ALA A 67 -8.67 -13.30 5.93
CA ALA A 67 -9.36 -12.79 7.12
C ALA A 67 -10.23 -11.57 6.79
N GLU A 68 -9.67 -10.58 6.10
CA GLU A 68 -10.40 -9.38 5.68
C GLU A 68 -11.56 -9.70 4.73
N TYR A 69 -11.36 -10.61 3.77
CA TYR A 69 -12.44 -11.05 2.88
C TYR A 69 -13.58 -11.75 3.63
N ILE A 70 -13.26 -12.60 4.61
CA ILE A 70 -14.25 -13.23 5.46
C ILE A 70 -15.02 -12.17 6.26
N MET A 71 -14.30 -11.25 6.91
CA MET A 71 -14.87 -10.20 7.75
C MET A 71 -15.83 -9.31 6.95
N GLY A 72 -15.39 -8.79 5.81
CA GLY A 72 -16.19 -7.90 4.96
C GLY A 72 -17.39 -8.61 4.35
N ARG A 73 -17.23 -9.85 3.82
CA ARG A 73 -18.32 -10.64 3.24
C ARG A 73 -19.38 -11.01 4.26
N LYS A 74 -18.97 -11.32 5.49
CA LYS A 74 -19.88 -11.74 6.58
C LYS A 74 -20.61 -10.54 7.17
N SER A 75 -19.91 -9.48 7.52
CA SER A 75 -20.48 -8.32 8.20
C SER A 75 -21.29 -7.40 7.28
N ARG A 76 -20.90 -7.30 6.00
CA ARG A 76 -21.43 -6.31 5.04
C ARG A 76 -21.29 -4.87 5.50
N LYS A 77 -20.38 -4.60 6.43
CA LYS A 77 -20.10 -3.29 7.05
C LYS A 77 -18.63 -2.95 6.92
N GLY A 78 -18.30 -1.68 7.02
CA GLY A 78 -16.91 -1.19 7.09
C GLY A 78 -16.17 -1.71 8.32
N THR A 79 -14.97 -1.19 8.56
CA THR A 79 -14.08 -1.76 9.58
C THR A 79 -14.73 -1.75 10.98
N VAL A 80 -15.33 -0.63 11.41
CA VAL A 80 -15.99 -0.55 12.73
C VAL A 80 -17.11 -1.58 12.86
N GLY A 81 -18.00 -1.64 11.86
CA GLY A 81 -19.14 -2.55 11.87
C GLY A 81 -18.72 -4.03 11.80
N ALA A 82 -17.66 -4.34 11.08
CA ALA A 82 -17.11 -5.69 11.01
C ALA A 82 -16.56 -6.14 12.38
N PHE A 83 -15.83 -5.28 13.09
CA PHE A 83 -15.35 -5.60 14.43
C PHE A 83 -16.48 -5.76 15.44
N VAL A 84 -17.49 -4.88 15.41
CA VAL A 84 -18.69 -5.05 16.24
C VAL A 84 -19.37 -6.38 15.97
N SER A 85 -19.48 -6.78 14.70
CA SER A 85 -20.16 -8.02 14.29
C SER A 85 -19.40 -9.30 14.67
N LEU A 86 -18.06 -9.29 14.63
CA LEU A 86 -17.24 -10.47 14.87
C LEU A 86 -16.68 -10.53 16.30
N ALA A 87 -16.17 -9.42 16.80
CA ALA A 87 -15.51 -9.36 18.11
C ALA A 87 -16.45 -8.89 19.24
N GLY A 88 -17.53 -8.20 18.88
CA GLY A 88 -18.53 -7.67 19.80
C GLY A 88 -18.36 -6.17 20.08
N ARG A 89 -19.41 -5.56 20.67
CA ARG A 89 -19.53 -4.12 20.92
C ARG A 89 -18.32 -3.50 21.65
N LYS A 90 -17.69 -4.23 22.56
CA LYS A 90 -16.54 -3.77 23.34
C LYS A 90 -15.29 -3.50 22.49
N PHE A 91 -15.26 -3.95 21.24
CA PHE A 91 -14.11 -3.88 20.33
C PHE A 91 -14.35 -2.98 19.11
N ALA A 92 -15.38 -2.13 19.15
CA ALA A 92 -15.63 -1.13 18.09
C ALA A 92 -14.41 -0.21 17.89
N TRP A 93 -13.70 0.16 18.96
CA TRP A 93 -12.51 0.99 18.93
C TRP A 93 -11.36 0.38 18.11
N MET A 94 -11.21 -0.96 18.11
CA MET A 94 -10.20 -1.62 17.27
C MET A 94 -10.53 -1.46 15.77
N GLY A 95 -11.80 -1.64 15.39
CA GLY A 95 -12.26 -1.38 14.03
C GLY A 95 -12.12 0.11 13.64
N GLY A 96 -12.35 0.99 14.62
CA GLY A 96 -12.10 2.42 14.50
C GLY A 96 -10.62 2.72 14.23
N PHE A 97 -9.71 2.07 14.95
CA PHE A 97 -8.26 2.21 14.76
C PHE A 97 -7.83 1.76 13.36
N VAL A 98 -8.24 0.56 12.93
CA VAL A 98 -7.94 0.06 11.57
C VAL A 98 -8.41 1.05 10.50
N GLY A 99 -9.65 1.56 10.62
CA GLY A 99 -10.20 2.54 9.69
C GLY A 99 -9.46 3.88 9.72
N LEU A 100 -9.08 4.34 10.92
CA LEU A 100 -8.41 5.63 11.10
C LEU A 100 -6.97 5.59 10.61
N VAL A 101 -6.21 4.51 10.85
CA VAL A 101 -4.84 4.35 10.31
C VAL A 101 -4.85 4.49 8.79
N THR A 102 -5.74 3.78 8.09
CA THR A 102 -5.86 3.89 6.63
C THR A 102 -6.32 5.29 6.18
N THR A 103 -7.19 5.94 6.95
CA THR A 103 -7.61 7.33 6.68
C THR A 103 -6.45 8.31 6.85
N ALA A 104 -5.64 8.15 7.90
CA ALA A 104 -4.46 8.98 8.12
C ALA A 104 -3.40 8.80 7.01
N ILE A 105 -3.21 7.57 6.53
CA ILE A 105 -2.38 7.33 5.36
C ILE A 105 -2.92 8.07 4.13
N THR A 106 -4.24 8.15 3.95
CA THR A 106 -4.84 8.91 2.83
C THR A 106 -4.40 10.38 2.81
N PHE A 107 -4.15 10.99 3.98
CA PHE A 107 -3.77 12.40 4.08
C PHE A 107 -2.45 12.71 3.37
N TYR A 108 -1.44 11.91 3.54
CA TYR A 108 -0.15 12.11 2.89
C TYR A 108 0.02 11.33 1.58
N TYR A 109 -0.65 10.18 1.43
CA TYR A 109 -0.57 9.40 0.19
C TYR A 109 -1.15 10.14 -1.02
N SER A 110 -2.17 10.95 -0.83
CA SER A 110 -2.71 11.83 -1.87
C SER A 110 -1.72 12.90 -2.35
N VAL A 111 -0.79 13.32 -1.49
CA VAL A 111 0.34 14.19 -1.88
C VAL A 111 1.28 13.45 -2.82
N VAL A 112 1.59 12.19 -2.50
CA VAL A 112 2.39 11.31 -3.36
C VAL A 112 1.75 11.11 -4.74
N VAL A 113 0.43 10.88 -4.78
CA VAL A 113 -0.30 10.81 -6.06
C VAL A 113 -0.18 12.14 -6.82
N GLY A 114 -0.21 13.26 -6.11
CA GLY A 114 0.04 14.59 -6.68
C GLY A 114 1.43 14.71 -7.33
N TRP A 115 2.48 14.20 -6.68
CA TRP A 115 3.83 14.13 -7.27
C TRP A 115 3.85 13.33 -8.57
N CYS A 116 3.21 12.17 -8.58
CA CYS A 116 3.14 11.31 -9.77
C CYS A 116 2.47 12.03 -10.95
N ILE A 117 1.34 12.72 -10.71
CA ILE A 117 0.62 13.49 -11.72
C ILE A 117 1.49 14.64 -12.24
N TYR A 118 2.13 15.39 -11.34
CA TYR A 118 3.02 16.48 -11.74
C TYR A 118 4.15 15.99 -12.63
N TYR A 119 4.85 14.94 -12.24
CA TYR A 119 5.94 14.37 -13.04
C TYR A 119 5.44 13.82 -14.37
N PHE A 120 4.28 13.19 -14.41
CA PHE A 120 3.67 12.77 -15.68
C PHE A 120 3.48 13.96 -16.64
N ILE A 121 2.93 15.08 -16.14
CA ILE A 121 2.72 16.29 -16.95
C ILE A 121 4.06 16.91 -17.36
N GLN A 122 5.06 16.94 -16.48
CA GLN A 122 6.39 17.43 -16.82
C GLN A 122 7.07 16.59 -17.90
N MET A 123 7.03 15.26 -17.78
CA MET A 123 7.59 14.37 -18.80
C MET A 123 6.87 14.50 -20.16
N LEU A 124 5.58 14.83 -20.13
CA LEU A 124 4.81 15.06 -21.36
C LEU A 124 5.16 16.38 -22.05
N SER A 125 5.29 17.47 -21.28
CA SER A 125 5.35 18.86 -21.76
C SER A 125 6.75 19.44 -21.86
N GLN A 126 7.72 18.95 -21.07
CA GLN A 126 9.07 19.50 -20.97
C GLN A 126 10.15 18.49 -21.41
N PRO A 127 11.35 18.93 -21.77
CA PRO A 127 12.51 18.05 -21.92
C PRO A 127 12.81 17.29 -20.62
N LEU A 128 13.33 16.07 -20.75
CA LEU A 128 13.76 15.30 -19.58
C LEU A 128 14.99 15.95 -18.93
N PRO A 129 15.08 15.97 -17.59
CA PRO A 129 16.30 16.42 -16.90
C PRO A 129 17.43 15.42 -17.19
N ALA A 130 18.50 15.88 -17.80
CA ALA A 130 19.61 15.03 -18.23
C ALA A 130 20.72 14.90 -17.16
N THR A 131 20.71 15.75 -16.14
CA THR A 131 21.71 15.76 -15.06
C THR A 131 21.05 15.68 -13.67
N THR A 132 21.85 15.32 -12.67
CA THR A 132 21.40 15.24 -11.28
C THR A 132 20.95 16.62 -10.77
N GLU A 133 21.65 17.69 -11.13
CA GLU A 133 21.30 19.05 -10.74
C GLU A 133 19.97 19.49 -11.35
N ALA A 134 19.73 19.14 -12.62
CA ALA A 134 18.46 19.43 -13.28
C ALA A 134 17.28 18.68 -12.63
N SER A 135 17.48 17.42 -12.22
CA SER A 135 16.49 16.62 -11.51
C SER A 135 16.17 17.19 -10.12
N TRP A 136 17.20 17.58 -9.37
CA TRP A 136 17.01 18.25 -8.08
C TRP A 136 16.36 19.62 -8.22
N SER A 137 16.72 20.39 -9.25
CA SER A 137 16.08 21.68 -9.53
C SER A 137 14.59 21.51 -9.83
N LEU A 138 14.22 20.51 -10.64
CA LEU A 138 12.82 20.19 -10.93
C LEU A 138 12.04 19.87 -9.64
N TRP A 139 12.60 19.02 -8.78
CA TRP A 139 12.00 18.65 -7.49
C TRP A 139 11.88 19.85 -6.55
N ASN A 140 12.97 20.58 -6.34
CA ASN A 140 13.00 21.70 -5.39
C ASN A 140 12.08 22.85 -5.82
N ASN A 141 12.04 23.17 -7.12
CA ASN A 141 11.12 24.18 -7.67
C ASN A 141 9.66 23.79 -7.48
N TYR A 142 9.36 22.51 -7.66
CA TYR A 142 8.02 22.00 -7.39
C TYR A 142 7.66 22.15 -5.91
N GLN A 143 8.50 21.66 -5.00
CA GLN A 143 8.23 21.69 -3.55
C GLN A 143 8.15 23.13 -2.99
N ALA A 144 8.94 24.07 -3.52
CA ALA A 144 8.92 25.48 -3.11
C ALA A 144 7.67 26.25 -3.59
N SER A 145 6.92 25.70 -4.53
CA SER A 145 5.77 26.33 -5.17
C SER A 145 4.44 26.00 -4.48
N ALA A 146 3.32 26.51 -5.04
CA ALA A 146 1.97 26.09 -4.66
C ALA A 146 1.51 24.79 -5.34
N LEU A 147 2.28 24.25 -6.28
CA LEU A 147 1.91 23.07 -7.07
C LEU A 147 1.68 21.81 -6.23
N PRO A 148 2.42 21.51 -5.15
CA PRO A 148 2.10 20.37 -4.29
C PRO A 148 0.68 20.40 -3.76
N LEU A 149 0.16 21.56 -3.34
CA LEU A 149 -1.22 21.71 -2.89
C LEU A 149 -2.21 21.54 -4.03
N PHE A 150 -1.90 22.10 -5.20
CA PHE A 150 -2.77 22.00 -6.36
C PHE A 150 -2.93 20.55 -6.81
N PHE A 151 -1.83 19.81 -6.98
CA PHE A 151 -1.88 18.41 -7.42
C PHE A 151 -2.42 17.46 -6.35
N HIS A 152 -2.18 17.74 -5.06
CA HIS A 152 -2.85 17.08 -3.96
C HIS A 152 -4.38 17.26 -4.05
N GLY A 153 -4.85 18.49 -4.33
CA GLY A 153 -6.26 18.78 -4.56
C GLY A 153 -6.85 18.02 -5.75
N ILE A 154 -6.12 17.96 -6.86
CA ILE A 154 -6.52 17.14 -8.04
C ILE A 154 -6.64 15.67 -7.64
N ALA A 155 -5.66 15.11 -6.94
CA ALA A 155 -5.69 13.71 -6.51
C ALA A 155 -6.94 13.43 -5.66
N MET A 156 -7.26 14.29 -4.69
CA MET A 156 -8.45 14.16 -3.86
C MET A 156 -9.75 14.29 -4.65
N ALA A 157 -9.83 15.25 -5.57
CA ALA A 157 -11.02 15.46 -6.40
C ALA A 157 -11.30 14.28 -7.33
N VAL A 158 -10.27 13.76 -8.01
CA VAL A 158 -10.37 12.58 -8.89
C VAL A 158 -10.76 11.35 -8.09
N GLY A 159 -10.14 11.12 -6.91
CA GLY A 159 -10.50 10.04 -6.00
C GLY A 159 -11.96 10.11 -5.56
N ALA A 160 -12.46 11.29 -5.19
CA ALA A 160 -13.86 11.51 -4.80
C ALA A 160 -14.84 11.20 -5.95
N VAL A 161 -14.54 11.64 -7.17
CA VAL A 161 -15.34 11.34 -8.36
C VAL A 161 -15.33 9.83 -8.66
N ALA A 162 -14.19 9.16 -8.51
CA ALA A 162 -14.06 7.73 -8.75
C ALA A 162 -14.94 6.86 -7.84
N ILE A 163 -15.21 7.30 -6.60
CA ILE A 163 -16.06 6.56 -5.65
C ILE A 163 -17.49 7.08 -5.56
N TRP A 164 -17.86 8.11 -6.34
CA TRP A 164 -19.12 8.85 -6.19
C TRP A 164 -20.37 7.97 -6.23
N ARG A 165 -20.42 7.00 -7.13
CA ARG A 165 -21.55 6.08 -7.31
C ARG A 165 -21.31 4.70 -6.64
N GLY A 166 -20.38 4.59 -5.71
CA GLY A 166 -20.04 3.36 -5.02
C GLY A 166 -19.31 2.34 -5.87
N VAL A 167 -19.52 1.07 -5.58
CA VAL A 167 -18.82 -0.04 -6.23
C VAL A 167 -18.91 0.00 -7.76
N SER A 168 -20.04 0.43 -8.30
CA SER A 168 -20.24 0.54 -9.75
C SER A 168 -19.27 1.54 -10.39
N SER A 169 -18.97 2.67 -9.72
CA SER A 169 -18.00 3.66 -10.18
C SER A 169 -16.57 3.15 -10.04
N ILE A 170 -16.24 2.57 -8.89
CA ILE A 170 -14.95 1.95 -8.60
C ILE A 170 -14.61 0.88 -9.64
N GLU A 171 -15.58 0.00 -9.93
CA GLU A 171 -15.44 -1.06 -10.91
C GLU A 171 -15.12 -0.52 -12.32
N LYS A 172 -15.85 0.52 -12.76
CA LYS A 172 -15.62 1.13 -14.08
C LYS A 172 -14.24 1.74 -14.20
N VAL A 173 -13.78 2.42 -13.16
CA VAL A 173 -12.45 3.03 -13.12
C VAL A 173 -11.37 1.93 -13.13
N ASN A 174 -11.48 0.94 -12.26
CA ASN A 174 -10.46 -0.10 -12.13
C ASN A 174 -10.41 -1.06 -13.34
N LYS A 175 -11.51 -1.26 -14.06
CA LYS A 175 -11.53 -2.02 -15.32
C LYS A 175 -10.67 -1.38 -16.42
N VAL A 176 -10.46 -0.08 -16.39
CA VAL A 176 -9.60 0.63 -17.34
C VAL A 176 -8.20 0.79 -16.74
N LEU A 177 -8.12 1.26 -15.52
CA LEU A 177 -6.90 1.67 -14.85
C LEU A 177 -5.94 0.49 -14.65
N ILE A 178 -6.41 -0.64 -14.13
CA ILE A 178 -5.55 -1.77 -13.81
C ILE A 178 -5.01 -2.50 -15.06
N PRO A 179 -5.80 -2.86 -16.07
CA PRO A 179 -5.24 -3.44 -17.30
C PRO A 179 -4.26 -2.50 -18.02
N THR A 180 -4.55 -1.20 -18.04
CA THR A 180 -3.64 -0.21 -18.63
C THR A 180 -2.33 -0.12 -17.85
N LEU A 181 -2.39 -0.07 -16.52
CA LEU A 181 -1.20 -0.12 -15.66
C LEU A 181 -0.36 -1.38 -15.93
N LEU A 182 -0.98 -2.56 -15.96
CA LEU A 182 -0.28 -3.80 -16.24
C LEU A 182 0.37 -3.80 -17.63
N ALA A 183 -0.33 -3.30 -18.65
CA ALA A 183 0.23 -3.15 -20.00
C ALA A 183 1.43 -2.20 -20.01
N ILE A 184 1.36 -1.06 -19.32
CA ILE A 184 2.48 -0.11 -19.18
C ILE A 184 3.67 -0.78 -18.51
N VAL A 185 3.47 -1.49 -17.41
CA VAL A 185 4.55 -2.18 -16.69
C VAL A 185 5.21 -3.22 -17.61
N VAL A 186 4.44 -4.06 -18.29
CA VAL A 186 4.97 -5.08 -19.21
C VAL A 186 5.75 -4.44 -20.36
N LEU A 187 5.22 -3.41 -21.00
CA LEU A 187 5.92 -2.70 -22.08
C LEU A 187 7.21 -2.06 -21.59
N SER A 188 7.20 -1.48 -20.39
CA SER A 188 8.40 -0.88 -19.78
C SER A 188 9.46 -1.94 -19.44
N VAL A 189 9.04 -3.12 -18.94
CA VAL A 189 9.94 -4.27 -18.74
C VAL A 189 10.57 -4.73 -20.04
N ILE A 190 9.76 -4.97 -21.08
CA ILE A 190 10.26 -5.38 -22.39
C ILE A 190 11.30 -4.36 -22.88
N ARG A 191 11.00 -3.08 -22.78
CA ARG A 191 11.93 -2.01 -23.20
C ARG A 191 13.21 -2.01 -22.36
N ALA A 192 13.11 -2.15 -21.05
CA ALA A 192 14.28 -2.21 -20.16
C ALA A 192 15.20 -3.38 -20.52
N LEU A 193 14.64 -4.57 -20.74
CA LEU A 193 15.39 -5.78 -21.05
C LEU A 193 16.05 -5.79 -22.44
N THR A 194 15.62 -4.92 -23.36
CA THR A 194 16.28 -4.71 -24.66
C THR A 194 17.50 -3.78 -24.59
N LEU A 195 17.78 -3.15 -23.45
CA LEU A 195 18.93 -2.28 -23.28
C LEU A 195 20.23 -3.08 -23.15
N PRO A 196 21.36 -2.59 -23.69
CA PRO A 196 22.66 -3.22 -23.51
C PRO A 196 23.02 -3.33 -22.03
N GLY A 197 23.46 -4.51 -21.57
CA GLY A 197 23.86 -4.72 -20.16
C GLY A 197 22.71 -4.84 -19.16
N ALA A 198 21.43 -4.73 -19.57
CA ALA A 198 20.27 -4.85 -18.69
C ALA A 198 20.22 -6.20 -17.95
N TRP A 199 20.69 -7.27 -18.58
CA TRP A 199 20.73 -8.62 -18.01
C TRP A 199 21.66 -8.74 -16.80
N ASN A 200 22.64 -7.84 -16.61
CA ASN A 200 23.43 -7.79 -15.38
C ASN A 200 22.57 -7.42 -14.17
N GLY A 201 21.63 -6.48 -14.35
CA GLY A 201 20.66 -6.13 -13.32
C GLY A 201 19.67 -7.26 -13.02
N VAL A 202 19.24 -7.99 -14.06
CA VAL A 202 18.40 -9.19 -13.88
C VAL A 202 19.16 -10.28 -13.14
N ALA A 203 20.41 -10.54 -13.52
CA ALA A 203 21.25 -11.52 -12.84
C ALA A 203 21.43 -11.15 -11.36
N TYR A 204 21.75 -9.90 -11.05
CA TYR A 204 21.85 -9.45 -9.67
C TYR A 204 20.53 -9.64 -8.89
N LEU A 205 19.39 -9.28 -9.47
CA LEU A 205 18.09 -9.42 -8.81
C LEU A 205 17.79 -10.86 -8.38
N PHE A 206 18.15 -11.85 -9.22
CA PHE A 206 17.83 -13.26 -8.99
C PHE A 206 18.97 -14.09 -8.39
N THR A 207 20.22 -13.60 -8.41
CA THR A 207 21.33 -14.33 -7.80
C THR A 207 21.21 -14.30 -6.27
N PRO A 208 21.12 -15.47 -5.60
CA PRO A 208 20.98 -15.49 -4.15
C PRO A 208 22.36 -15.46 -3.48
N GLN A 209 22.59 -14.49 -2.63
CA GLN A 209 23.67 -14.51 -1.66
C GLN A 209 23.13 -15.13 -0.35
N TRP A 210 23.20 -16.44 -0.23
CA TRP A 210 22.58 -17.20 0.86
C TRP A 210 23.03 -16.79 2.27
N SER A 211 24.26 -16.28 2.42
CA SER A 211 24.75 -15.73 3.68
C SER A 211 23.91 -14.59 4.23
N GLN A 212 23.19 -13.86 3.36
CA GLN A 212 22.28 -12.79 3.77
C GLN A 212 21.06 -13.30 4.56
N LEU A 213 20.67 -14.57 4.41
CA LEU A 213 19.60 -15.15 5.23
C LEU A 213 19.96 -15.26 6.72
N SER A 214 21.25 -15.17 7.09
CA SER A 214 21.65 -15.07 8.50
C SER A 214 21.46 -13.67 9.10
N ASN A 215 21.18 -12.65 8.26
CA ASN A 215 20.96 -11.29 8.70
C ASN A 215 19.47 -11.06 9.07
N PRO A 216 19.14 -10.84 10.37
CA PRO A 216 17.77 -10.61 10.79
C PRO A 216 17.10 -9.42 10.10
N LYS A 217 17.88 -8.39 9.72
CA LYS A 217 17.38 -7.19 9.04
C LYS A 217 16.72 -7.56 7.70
N LEU A 218 17.30 -8.48 6.92
CA LEU A 218 16.73 -8.94 5.65
C LEU A 218 15.31 -9.48 5.84
N TRP A 219 15.08 -10.33 6.86
CA TRP A 219 13.77 -10.91 7.15
C TRP A 219 12.75 -9.86 7.56
N LEU A 220 13.15 -8.91 8.39
CA LEU A 220 12.27 -7.84 8.86
C LEU A 220 11.90 -6.87 7.74
N GLU A 221 12.84 -6.52 6.88
CA GLU A 221 12.57 -5.70 5.70
C GLU A 221 11.69 -6.43 4.66
N ALA A 222 11.89 -7.73 4.48
CA ALA A 222 11.05 -8.55 3.60
C ALA A 222 9.60 -8.66 4.13
N LEU A 223 9.44 -8.83 5.44
CA LEU A 223 8.12 -8.82 6.09
C LEU A 223 7.48 -7.43 6.01
N THR A 224 8.25 -6.36 6.31
CA THR A 224 7.79 -4.98 6.18
C THR A 224 7.31 -4.68 4.76
N GLN A 225 8.07 -5.13 3.75
CA GLN A 225 7.69 -4.93 2.35
C GLN A 225 6.36 -5.62 2.04
N ASN A 226 6.12 -6.84 2.51
CA ASN A 226 4.83 -7.51 2.35
C ASN A 226 3.69 -6.80 3.07
N ALA A 227 3.91 -6.31 4.30
CA ALA A 227 2.89 -5.64 5.08
C ALA A 227 2.44 -4.31 4.43
N TRP A 228 3.38 -3.60 3.80
CA TRP A 228 3.09 -2.37 3.07
C TRP A 228 2.49 -2.61 1.68
N ASP A 229 3.10 -3.49 0.93
CA ASP A 229 2.93 -3.63 -0.51
C ASP A 229 1.59 -4.29 -0.86
N THR A 230 1.19 -5.31 -0.09
CA THR A 230 -0.02 -6.08 -0.39
C THR A 230 -1.30 -5.44 0.08
N GLY A 231 -1.26 -4.45 0.97
CA GLY A 231 -2.45 -3.86 1.59
C GLY A 231 -3.15 -4.78 2.60
N ALA A 232 -2.53 -5.89 2.99
CA ALA A 232 -3.08 -6.84 3.94
C ALA A 232 -3.03 -6.31 5.39
N GLY A 233 -4.15 -6.36 6.10
CA GLY A 233 -4.27 -5.82 7.45
C GLY A 233 -4.69 -4.35 7.51
N TRP A 234 -4.95 -3.71 6.38
CA TRP A 234 -5.32 -2.30 6.30
C TRP A 234 -6.84 -2.04 6.42
N GLY A 235 -7.68 -3.10 6.35
CA GLY A 235 -9.12 -2.98 6.24
C GLY A 235 -9.62 -2.70 4.81
N LEU A 236 -8.72 -2.60 3.83
CA LEU A 236 -9.07 -2.30 2.43
C LEU A 236 -9.78 -3.48 1.77
N PHE A 237 -9.25 -4.68 1.92
CA PHE A 237 -9.88 -5.90 1.39
C PHE A 237 -11.19 -6.21 2.11
N LEU A 238 -11.30 -5.94 3.41
CA LEU A 238 -12.53 -6.00 4.17
C LEU A 238 -13.58 -5.09 3.53
N THR A 239 -13.22 -3.85 3.22
CA THR A 239 -14.12 -2.85 2.62
C THR A 239 -14.63 -3.31 1.25
N TYR A 240 -13.79 -3.86 0.38
CA TYR A 240 -14.23 -4.34 -0.92
C TYR A 240 -15.00 -5.66 -0.83
N ALA A 241 -14.72 -6.49 0.17
CA ALA A 241 -15.45 -7.71 0.41
C ALA A 241 -16.91 -7.50 0.87
N ILE A 242 -17.26 -6.29 1.32
CA ILE A 242 -18.66 -5.89 1.55
C ILE A 242 -19.50 -6.11 0.28
N TYR A 243 -18.92 -5.85 -0.87
CA TYR A 243 -19.56 -5.87 -2.19
C TYR A 243 -19.39 -7.20 -2.95
N ILE A 244 -18.69 -8.19 -2.35
CA ILE A 244 -18.49 -9.50 -2.99
C ILE A 244 -19.77 -10.34 -2.99
N ARG A 245 -20.02 -11.06 -4.08
CA ARG A 245 -21.12 -12.02 -4.13
C ARG A 245 -20.74 -13.28 -3.36
N ARG A 246 -21.68 -13.88 -2.61
CA ARG A 246 -21.43 -15.07 -1.78
C ARG A 246 -20.85 -16.26 -2.54
N ARG A 247 -21.19 -16.40 -3.83
CA ARG A 247 -20.69 -17.47 -4.71
C ARG A 247 -19.21 -17.33 -5.09
N TYR A 248 -18.60 -16.13 -4.95
CA TYR A 248 -17.19 -15.96 -5.28
C TYR A 248 -16.32 -16.49 -4.14
N GLY A 249 -15.33 -17.35 -4.49
CA GLY A 249 -14.40 -17.94 -3.54
C GLY A 249 -13.55 -16.86 -2.84
N ILE A 250 -13.32 -17.02 -1.55
CA ILE A 250 -12.45 -16.16 -0.74
C ILE A 250 -11.00 -16.53 -0.95
N VAL A 251 -10.66 -17.80 -0.75
CA VAL A 251 -9.27 -18.30 -0.78
C VAL A 251 -8.67 -18.07 -2.16
N LYS A 252 -9.37 -18.53 -3.19
CA LYS A 252 -8.94 -18.37 -4.59
C LYS A 252 -8.69 -16.91 -4.99
N ASN A 253 -9.54 -15.99 -4.51
CA ASN A 253 -9.37 -14.57 -4.81
C ASN A 253 -8.23 -13.95 -3.99
N ALA A 254 -8.03 -14.36 -2.74
CA ALA A 254 -6.92 -13.89 -1.91
C ALA A 254 -5.57 -14.29 -2.50
N PHE A 255 -5.42 -15.55 -2.92
CA PHE A 255 -4.20 -16.02 -3.58
C PHE A 255 -3.93 -15.29 -4.89
N VAL A 256 -4.94 -15.14 -5.76
CA VAL A 256 -4.78 -14.42 -7.04
C VAL A 256 -4.38 -12.96 -6.80
N THR A 257 -4.97 -12.31 -5.82
CA THR A 257 -4.63 -10.92 -5.49
C THR A 257 -3.21 -10.80 -4.95
N ALA A 258 -2.85 -11.62 -3.97
CA ALA A 258 -1.54 -11.56 -3.32
C ALA A 258 -0.39 -11.94 -4.28
N ILE A 259 -0.54 -13.01 -5.04
CA ILE A 259 0.45 -13.44 -6.04
C ILE A 259 0.52 -12.41 -7.19
N GLY A 260 -0.63 -11.90 -7.65
CA GLY A 260 -0.68 -10.87 -8.67
C GLY A 260 0.05 -9.58 -8.26
N ASN A 261 -0.09 -9.17 -7.00
CA ASN A 261 0.67 -8.07 -6.43
C ASN A 261 2.19 -8.32 -6.53
N ASN A 262 2.64 -9.48 -6.05
CA ASN A 262 4.07 -9.81 -6.06
C ASN A 262 4.64 -9.94 -7.48
N ILE A 263 3.85 -10.42 -8.44
CA ILE A 263 4.25 -10.42 -9.85
C ILE A 263 4.47 -8.99 -10.36
N VAL A 264 3.60 -8.05 -10.01
CA VAL A 264 3.78 -6.65 -10.43
C VAL A 264 5.01 -6.01 -9.78
N SER A 265 5.25 -6.26 -8.48
CA SER A 265 6.48 -5.81 -7.80
C SER A 265 7.73 -6.36 -8.48
N LEU A 266 7.72 -7.65 -8.84
CA LEU A 266 8.85 -8.29 -9.52
C LEU A 266 9.07 -7.72 -10.93
N LEU A 267 7.99 -7.50 -11.69
CA LEU A 267 8.08 -6.85 -13.00
C LEU A 267 8.65 -5.43 -12.88
N ALA A 268 8.19 -4.66 -11.89
CA ALA A 268 8.73 -3.32 -11.64
C ALA A 268 10.24 -3.38 -11.26
N ALA A 269 10.64 -4.35 -10.46
CA ALA A 269 12.07 -4.57 -10.16
C ALA A 269 12.87 -4.90 -11.42
N LEU A 270 12.38 -5.79 -12.28
CA LEU A 270 13.03 -6.12 -13.57
C LEU A 270 13.22 -4.87 -14.42
N MET A 271 12.19 -4.01 -14.51
CA MET A 271 12.27 -2.75 -15.24
C MET A 271 13.34 -1.82 -14.63
N VAL A 272 13.32 -1.61 -13.32
CA VAL A 272 14.23 -0.68 -12.64
C VAL A 272 15.67 -1.20 -12.67
N PHE A 273 15.92 -2.46 -12.26
CA PHE A 273 17.26 -3.06 -12.28
C PHE A 273 17.83 -3.11 -13.71
N GLY A 274 17.03 -3.55 -14.69
CA GLY A 274 17.44 -3.56 -16.09
C GLY A 274 17.83 -2.19 -16.60
N THR A 275 17.03 -1.15 -16.32
CA THR A 275 17.32 0.22 -16.75
C THR A 275 18.54 0.80 -16.06
N VAL A 276 18.63 0.68 -14.72
CA VAL A 276 19.71 1.31 -13.93
C VAL A 276 21.06 0.66 -14.24
N PHE A 277 21.13 -0.67 -14.25
CA PHE A 277 22.36 -1.40 -14.60
C PHE A 277 22.81 -1.17 -16.03
N SER A 278 21.86 -1.06 -16.98
CA SER A 278 22.19 -0.74 -18.36
C SER A 278 22.81 0.64 -18.49
N ILE A 279 22.11 1.69 -18.03
CA ILE A 279 22.51 3.07 -18.28
C ILE A 279 23.79 3.42 -17.53
N LEU A 280 23.86 3.10 -16.23
CA LEU A 280 25.04 3.39 -15.41
C LEU A 280 26.23 2.48 -15.78
N GLY A 281 25.97 1.23 -16.20
CA GLY A 281 27.00 0.34 -16.71
C GLY A 281 27.61 0.83 -18.01
N MET A 282 26.82 1.41 -18.94
CA MET A 282 27.35 2.08 -20.14
C MET A 282 28.18 3.34 -19.83
N GLU A 283 27.96 3.98 -18.68
CA GLU A 283 28.78 5.08 -18.17
C GLU A 283 30.08 4.60 -17.49
N GLY A 284 30.32 3.29 -17.45
CA GLY A 284 31.52 2.71 -16.86
C GLY A 284 31.44 2.54 -15.34
N LYS A 285 30.26 2.70 -14.71
CA LYS A 285 30.09 2.47 -13.27
C LYS A 285 30.18 1.00 -12.92
N THR A 286 30.80 0.71 -11.81
CA THR A 286 30.86 -0.62 -11.20
C THR A 286 29.51 -1.04 -10.62
N SER A 287 29.29 -2.33 -10.41
CA SER A 287 28.05 -2.82 -9.77
C SER A 287 27.83 -2.19 -8.38
N GLY A 288 28.88 -1.96 -7.60
CA GLY A 288 28.79 -1.31 -6.29
C GLY A 288 28.25 0.12 -6.40
N GLU A 289 28.82 0.94 -7.29
CA GLU A 289 28.37 2.33 -7.53
C GLU A 289 26.93 2.38 -8.06
N ILE A 290 26.54 1.40 -8.89
CA ILE A 290 25.15 1.26 -9.39
C ILE A 290 24.21 0.97 -8.22
N LEU A 291 24.59 0.07 -7.33
CA LEU A 291 23.79 -0.29 -6.16
C LEU A 291 23.68 0.88 -5.17
N ASP A 292 24.72 1.69 -5.00
CA ASP A 292 24.68 2.87 -4.15
C ASP A 292 23.62 3.87 -4.64
N VAL A 293 23.52 4.08 -5.95
CA VAL A 293 22.45 4.90 -6.56
C VAL A 293 21.08 4.28 -6.27
N MET A 294 20.93 2.96 -6.40
CA MET A 294 19.64 2.30 -6.16
C MET A 294 19.23 2.30 -4.68
N LYS A 295 20.19 2.30 -3.75
CA LYS A 295 19.96 2.36 -2.30
C LYS A 295 19.63 3.77 -1.81
N GLU A 296 19.94 4.80 -2.60
CA GLU A 296 19.76 6.20 -2.20
C GLU A 296 18.28 6.48 -1.90
N SER A 297 18.03 6.93 -0.67
CA SER A 297 16.67 7.25 -0.24
C SER A 297 16.13 8.51 -0.89
N GLY A 298 16.97 9.56 -1.01
CA GLY A 298 16.55 10.87 -1.52
C GLY A 298 15.40 11.50 -0.71
N PRO A 299 14.71 12.50 -1.26
CA PRO A 299 13.62 13.16 -0.56
C PRO A 299 12.46 12.19 -0.33
N ALA A 300 11.96 12.15 0.91
CA ALA A 300 10.84 11.29 1.33
C ALA A 300 10.99 9.80 0.91
N ALA A 301 12.22 9.30 0.89
CA ALA A 301 12.58 7.94 0.44
C ALA A 301 12.17 7.62 -1.03
N THR A 302 12.02 8.63 -1.87
CA THR A 302 11.59 8.51 -3.28
C THR A 302 12.65 8.95 -4.30
N GLY A 303 13.90 9.15 -3.87
CA GLY A 303 15.00 9.67 -4.70
C GLY A 303 15.22 8.86 -5.97
N LEU A 304 15.21 7.52 -5.88
CA LEU A 304 15.33 6.67 -7.06
C LEU A 304 14.30 7.04 -8.13
N THR A 305 13.06 7.25 -7.74
CA THR A 305 11.93 7.48 -8.67
C THR A 305 11.89 8.89 -9.25
N PHE A 306 12.03 9.92 -8.40
CA PHE A 306 11.80 11.30 -8.83
C PHE A 306 13.11 12.06 -9.17
N ILE A 307 14.26 11.58 -8.69
CA ILE A 307 15.55 12.17 -9.00
C ILE A 307 16.30 11.36 -10.04
N TRP A 308 16.47 10.04 -9.83
CA TRP A 308 17.31 9.22 -10.70
C TRP A 308 16.59 8.74 -11.97
N MET A 309 15.39 8.23 -11.88
CA MET A 309 14.71 7.67 -13.07
C MET A 309 14.55 8.69 -14.21
N PRO A 310 14.13 9.96 -13.99
CA PRO A 310 14.03 10.94 -15.09
C PRO A 310 15.32 11.15 -15.86
N GLN A 311 16.46 11.26 -15.17
CA GLN A 311 17.75 11.45 -15.83
C GLN A 311 18.26 10.17 -16.51
N LEU A 312 17.96 8.99 -15.97
CA LEU A 312 18.28 7.72 -16.64
C LEU A 312 17.47 7.57 -17.92
N PHE A 313 16.20 7.92 -17.90
CA PHE A 313 15.38 7.94 -19.12
C PHE A 313 15.91 8.94 -20.14
N ALA A 314 16.44 10.10 -19.75
CA ALA A 314 17.01 11.07 -20.69
C ALA A 314 18.21 10.51 -21.47
N LYS A 315 18.91 9.53 -20.93
CA LYS A 315 20.12 8.91 -21.52
C LYS A 315 19.82 7.70 -22.39
N MET A 316 18.57 7.24 -22.46
CA MET A 316 18.22 6.04 -23.23
C MET A 316 17.47 6.37 -24.53
N PRO A 317 17.61 5.55 -25.59
CA PRO A 317 16.79 5.69 -26.80
C PRO A 317 15.29 5.60 -26.49
N MET A 318 14.47 6.50 -27.04
CA MET A 318 13.03 6.64 -26.76
C MET A 318 12.72 6.97 -25.29
N GLY A 319 13.68 7.47 -24.52
CA GLY A 319 13.56 7.68 -23.08
C GLY A 319 12.39 8.58 -22.68
N LYS A 320 12.08 9.61 -23.49
CA LYS A 320 10.90 10.46 -23.22
C LYS A 320 9.59 9.66 -23.22
N MET A 321 9.41 8.74 -24.17
CA MET A 321 8.22 7.89 -24.23
C MET A 321 8.16 6.96 -23.00
N VAL A 322 9.30 6.37 -22.63
CA VAL A 322 9.38 5.50 -21.43
C VAL A 322 9.08 6.29 -20.15
N ALA A 323 9.62 7.51 -20.01
CA ALA A 323 9.34 8.39 -18.87
C ALA A 323 7.84 8.72 -18.77
N ILE A 324 7.20 9.07 -19.88
CA ILE A 324 5.76 9.34 -19.93
C ILE A 324 4.97 8.11 -19.46
N LEU A 325 5.27 6.93 -20.01
CA LEU A 325 4.59 5.68 -19.62
C LEU A 325 4.84 5.33 -18.16
N PHE A 326 6.08 5.49 -17.69
CA PHE A 326 6.44 5.21 -16.28
C PHE A 326 5.64 6.07 -15.30
N PHE A 327 5.62 7.39 -15.48
CA PHE A 327 4.90 8.28 -14.57
C PHE A 327 3.38 8.21 -14.74
N LEU A 328 2.87 7.88 -15.94
CA LEU A 328 1.46 7.55 -16.12
C LEU A 328 1.08 6.28 -15.35
N GLY A 329 1.88 5.22 -15.48
CA GLY A 329 1.70 3.98 -14.73
C GLY A 329 1.76 4.20 -13.23
N LEU A 330 2.73 4.99 -12.76
CA LEU A 330 2.87 5.34 -11.36
C LEU A 330 1.67 6.15 -10.84
N SER A 331 1.14 7.08 -11.65
CA SER A 331 -0.09 7.81 -11.33
C SER A 331 -1.29 6.88 -11.21
N PHE A 332 -1.42 5.90 -12.10
CA PHE A 332 -2.51 4.92 -12.07
C PHE A 332 -2.41 3.99 -10.85
N ALA A 333 -1.21 3.53 -10.51
CA ALA A 333 -0.96 2.78 -9.30
C ALA A 333 -1.33 3.58 -8.04
N GLY A 334 -0.93 4.86 -7.99
CA GLY A 334 -1.30 5.76 -6.89
C GLY A 334 -2.80 5.97 -6.78
N PHE A 335 -3.48 6.22 -7.88
CA PHE A 335 -4.93 6.42 -7.88
C PHE A 335 -5.70 5.18 -7.46
N SER A 336 -5.32 3.98 -7.89
CA SER A 336 -6.03 2.75 -7.53
C SER A 336 -6.06 2.51 -6.02
N SER A 337 -4.94 2.75 -5.35
CA SER A 337 -4.85 2.65 -3.89
C SER A 337 -5.58 3.80 -3.19
N LEU A 338 -5.45 5.04 -3.67
CA LEU A 338 -6.14 6.21 -3.10
C LEU A 338 -7.67 6.04 -3.14
N ILE A 339 -8.22 5.57 -4.25
CA ILE A 339 -9.65 5.25 -4.41
C ILE A 339 -10.10 4.28 -3.32
N SER A 340 -9.32 3.26 -3.05
CA SER A 340 -9.63 2.22 -2.06
C SER A 340 -9.62 2.75 -0.63
N MET A 341 -8.64 3.58 -0.28
CA MET A 341 -8.53 4.24 1.02
C MET A 341 -9.70 5.21 1.26
N MET A 342 -10.06 6.01 0.26
CA MET A 342 -11.19 6.93 0.33
C MET A 342 -12.53 6.18 0.45
N GLU A 343 -12.69 5.05 -0.23
CA GLU A 343 -13.89 4.21 -0.10
C GLU A 343 -14.01 3.63 1.31
N LEU A 344 -12.91 3.12 1.89
CA LEU A 344 -12.87 2.61 3.26
C LEU A 344 -13.33 3.70 4.25
N SER A 345 -12.74 4.88 4.18
CA SER A 345 -13.05 6.02 5.05
C SER A 345 -14.51 6.45 4.90
N SER A 346 -14.97 6.56 3.66
CA SER A 346 -16.37 6.92 3.34
C SER A 346 -17.35 5.84 3.82
N ARG A 347 -16.99 4.55 3.70
CA ARG A 347 -17.84 3.45 4.13
C ARG A 347 -18.08 3.47 5.64
N ASN A 348 -17.06 3.73 6.44
CA ASN A 348 -17.22 3.86 7.89
C ASN A 348 -18.18 5.01 8.26
N LEU A 349 -18.08 6.15 7.58
CA LEU A 349 -19.02 7.28 7.80
C LEU A 349 -20.45 6.94 7.37
N ILE A 350 -20.60 6.17 6.28
CA ILE A 350 -21.92 5.69 5.83
C ILE A 350 -22.53 4.74 6.87
N ASP A 351 -21.72 3.85 7.43
CA ASP A 351 -22.16 2.93 8.48
C ASP A 351 -22.56 3.66 9.79
N PHE A 352 -22.05 4.88 10.01
CA PHE A 352 -22.52 5.77 11.06
C PHE A 352 -23.77 6.58 10.69
N GLY A 353 -24.36 6.36 9.52
CA GLY A 353 -25.61 6.98 9.09
C GLY A 353 -25.47 8.20 8.16
N LEU A 354 -24.25 8.56 7.70
CA LEU A 354 -24.10 9.65 6.75
C LEU A 354 -24.54 9.18 5.34
N LYS A 355 -25.16 10.10 4.60
CA LYS A 355 -25.44 9.88 3.17
C LYS A 355 -24.11 9.80 2.41
N ARG A 356 -24.02 8.90 1.40
CA ARG A 356 -22.80 8.66 0.63
C ARG A 356 -22.13 9.94 0.12
N LYS A 357 -22.88 10.85 -0.49
CA LYS A 357 -22.34 12.11 -1.01
C LYS A 357 -21.66 12.95 0.07
N THR A 358 -22.33 13.05 1.23
CA THR A 358 -21.80 13.79 2.39
C THR A 358 -20.55 13.10 2.94
N ALA A 359 -20.56 11.76 3.08
CA ALA A 359 -19.41 11.00 3.54
C ALA A 359 -18.18 11.22 2.63
N ILE A 360 -18.37 11.15 1.31
CA ILE A 360 -17.29 11.39 0.34
C ILE A 360 -16.76 12.82 0.44
N ALA A 361 -17.66 13.83 0.52
CA ALA A 361 -17.26 15.23 0.65
C ALA A 361 -16.48 15.47 1.96
N CYS A 362 -16.91 14.88 3.08
CA CYS A 362 -16.21 14.95 4.35
C CYS A 362 -14.81 14.31 4.26
N VAL A 363 -14.73 13.09 3.71
CA VAL A 363 -13.43 12.39 3.55
C VAL A 363 -12.50 13.20 2.66
N ALA A 364 -12.98 13.66 1.49
CA ALA A 364 -12.16 14.44 0.57
C ALA A 364 -11.69 15.75 1.19
N GLY A 365 -12.60 16.51 1.82
CA GLY A 365 -12.30 17.80 2.44
C GLY A 365 -11.34 17.65 3.63
N VAL A 366 -11.62 16.72 4.56
CA VAL A 366 -10.76 16.47 5.72
C VAL A 366 -9.39 15.99 5.28
N SER A 367 -9.33 15.01 4.36
CA SER A 367 -8.04 14.49 3.88
C SER A 367 -7.24 15.55 3.15
N TYR A 368 -7.87 16.43 2.37
CA TYR A 368 -7.20 17.55 1.74
C TYR A 368 -6.58 18.50 2.79
N ILE A 369 -7.37 18.93 3.79
CA ILE A 369 -6.89 19.84 4.83
C ILE A 369 -5.77 19.21 5.65
N MET A 370 -5.94 17.96 6.07
CA MET A 370 -4.95 17.23 6.88
C MET A 370 -3.70 16.86 6.08
N GLY A 371 -3.76 16.81 4.76
CA GLY A 371 -2.60 16.59 3.89
C GLY A 371 -1.79 17.86 3.57
N ILE A 372 -2.34 19.07 3.81
CA ILE A 372 -1.62 20.34 3.57
C ILE A 372 -0.26 20.40 4.25
N PRO A 373 -0.11 20.04 5.55
CA PRO A 373 1.20 20.02 6.20
C PRO A 373 2.22 19.12 5.48
N SER A 374 1.82 17.91 5.11
CA SER A 374 2.67 16.95 4.38
C SER A 374 3.02 17.43 2.96
N ALA A 375 2.13 18.18 2.29
CA ALA A 375 2.42 18.77 0.99
C ALA A 375 3.41 19.93 1.04
N ARG A 376 3.51 20.61 2.20
CA ARG A 376 4.37 21.78 2.40
C ARG A 376 5.69 21.47 3.05
N ASN A 377 5.78 20.40 3.82
CA ASN A 377 6.96 20.06 4.60
C ASN A 377 7.23 18.56 4.54
N LEU A 378 8.41 18.20 4.04
CA LEU A 378 8.83 16.81 3.87
C LEU A 378 9.11 16.10 5.21
N ASP A 379 9.49 16.83 6.28
CA ASP A 379 9.65 16.22 7.60
C ASP A 379 8.31 15.83 8.20
N LEU A 380 7.28 16.67 8.02
CA LEU A 380 5.91 16.32 8.42
C LEU A 380 5.37 15.17 7.57
N PHE A 381 5.67 15.16 6.26
CA PHE A 381 5.35 14.01 5.41
C PHE A 381 6.03 12.74 5.93
N GLY A 382 7.34 12.79 6.20
CA GLY A 382 8.10 11.67 6.72
C GLY A 382 7.59 11.19 8.08
N ASN A 383 7.21 12.11 8.98
CA ASN A 383 6.58 11.78 10.24
C ASN A 383 5.26 11.00 10.03
N GLN A 384 4.37 11.49 9.17
CA GLN A 384 3.09 10.83 8.91
C GLN A 384 3.27 9.45 8.26
N ASP A 385 4.19 9.34 7.30
CA ASP A 385 4.54 8.06 6.67
C ASP A 385 5.09 7.06 7.69
N PHE A 386 5.99 7.50 8.57
CA PHE A 386 6.57 6.68 9.62
C PHE A 386 5.52 6.24 10.66
N VAL A 387 4.81 7.18 11.28
CA VAL A 387 3.86 6.90 12.37
C VAL A 387 2.71 6.00 11.92
N TRP A 388 2.04 6.36 10.83
CA TRP A 388 0.88 5.60 10.36
C TRP A 388 1.26 4.33 9.61
N GLY A 389 2.44 4.32 8.99
CA GLY A 389 2.99 3.13 8.39
C GLY A 389 3.31 2.04 9.41
N VAL A 390 3.95 2.39 10.51
CA VAL A 390 4.20 1.43 11.60
C VAL A 390 2.90 1.00 12.29
N ALA A 391 1.90 1.89 12.39
CA ALA A 391 0.58 1.56 12.93
C ALA A 391 -0.17 0.48 12.14
N LEU A 392 0.16 0.25 10.87
CA LEU A 392 -0.41 -0.85 10.07
C LEU A 392 -0.12 -2.22 10.67
N MET A 393 0.99 -2.39 11.37
CA MET A 393 1.30 -3.65 12.06
C MET A 393 0.27 -3.92 13.16
N ILE A 394 -0.09 -2.87 13.90
CA ILE A 394 -1.14 -2.94 14.92
C ILE A 394 -2.50 -3.27 14.27
N SER A 395 -2.80 -2.64 13.14
CA SER A 395 -4.04 -2.92 12.39
C SER A 395 -4.13 -4.38 11.95
N GLY A 396 -3.06 -4.96 11.41
CA GLY A 396 -3.00 -6.37 11.02
C GLY A 396 -3.23 -7.32 12.20
N VAL A 397 -2.62 -7.02 13.35
CA VAL A 397 -2.84 -7.77 14.60
C VAL A 397 -4.29 -7.65 15.06
N PHE A 398 -4.90 -6.47 14.99
CA PHE A 398 -6.31 -6.28 15.36
C PHE A 398 -7.26 -7.06 14.44
N VAL A 399 -7.00 -7.12 13.14
CA VAL A 399 -7.75 -7.97 12.19
C VAL A 399 -7.67 -9.44 12.62
N ALA A 400 -6.47 -9.95 12.94
CA ALA A 400 -6.31 -11.32 13.43
C ALA A 400 -7.06 -11.54 14.76
N MET A 401 -6.99 -10.58 15.70
CA MET A 401 -7.70 -10.66 16.98
C MET A 401 -9.22 -10.70 16.80
N ALA A 402 -9.79 -9.94 15.87
CA ALA A 402 -11.23 -10.00 15.59
C ALA A 402 -11.66 -11.38 15.11
N VAL A 403 -10.88 -12.01 14.21
CA VAL A 403 -11.10 -13.37 13.73
C VAL A 403 -10.96 -14.40 14.88
N MET A 404 -9.95 -14.24 15.73
CA MET A 404 -9.74 -15.10 16.90
C MET A 404 -10.91 -15.01 17.89
N ARG A 405 -11.43 -13.82 18.14
CA ARG A 405 -12.58 -13.60 19.06
C ARG A 405 -13.85 -14.27 18.57
N TYR A 406 -14.10 -14.29 17.27
CA TYR A 406 -15.23 -15.02 16.71
C TYR A 406 -15.04 -16.55 16.75
N GLY A 407 -13.80 -17.00 16.59
CA GLY A 407 -13.40 -18.38 16.49
C GLY A 407 -12.91 -18.71 15.06
N VAL A 408 -11.58 -18.83 14.92
CA VAL A 408 -10.89 -19.00 13.62
C VAL A 408 -11.43 -20.22 12.86
N THR A 409 -11.50 -21.38 13.51
CA THR A 409 -11.96 -22.64 12.91
C THR A 409 -13.43 -22.53 12.46
N ALA A 410 -14.28 -21.94 13.30
CA ALA A 410 -15.71 -21.75 12.98
C ALA A 410 -15.89 -20.83 11.75
N LEU A 411 -15.08 -19.78 11.61
CA LEU A 411 -15.11 -18.92 10.42
C LEU A 411 -14.64 -19.67 9.19
N ARG A 412 -13.53 -20.42 9.27
CA ARG A 412 -13.04 -21.23 8.17
C ARG A 412 -14.10 -22.22 7.68
N GLU A 413 -14.71 -22.97 8.59
CA GLU A 413 -15.72 -23.97 8.26
C GLU A 413 -16.99 -23.36 7.68
N LYS A 414 -17.52 -22.28 8.29
CA LYS A 414 -18.81 -21.70 7.90
C LYS A 414 -18.73 -20.77 6.70
N GLU A 415 -17.62 -20.01 6.56
CA GLU A 415 -17.52 -18.99 5.52
C GLU A 415 -16.70 -19.45 4.31
N VAL A 416 -15.82 -20.46 4.45
CA VAL A 416 -14.95 -20.90 3.37
C VAL A 416 -15.35 -22.29 2.89
N LEU A 417 -15.28 -23.31 3.74
CA LEU A 417 -15.44 -24.71 3.32
C LEU A 417 -16.85 -25.06 2.82
N GLN A 418 -17.87 -24.25 3.13
CA GLN A 418 -19.21 -24.44 2.59
C GLN A 418 -19.34 -23.98 1.13
N ASN A 419 -18.38 -23.22 0.60
CA ASN A 419 -18.39 -22.76 -0.78
C ASN A 419 -17.63 -23.74 -1.68
N LYS A 420 -18.37 -24.62 -2.37
CA LYS A 420 -17.80 -25.64 -3.26
C LYS A 420 -17.02 -25.09 -4.46
N ASP A 421 -17.22 -23.83 -4.80
CA ASP A 421 -16.51 -23.15 -5.90
C ASP A 421 -15.16 -22.54 -5.46
N ASP A 422 -14.83 -22.60 -4.16
CA ASP A 422 -13.57 -22.08 -3.60
C ASP A 422 -12.51 -23.20 -3.47
N TRP A 423 -11.28 -22.80 -3.18
CA TRP A 423 -10.23 -23.73 -2.79
C TRP A 423 -10.39 -24.09 -1.31
N ASP A 424 -10.06 -25.32 -0.97
CA ASP A 424 -10.05 -25.75 0.42
C ASP A 424 -8.99 -24.98 1.21
N LEU A 425 -9.39 -24.58 2.41
CA LEU A 425 -8.53 -23.90 3.35
C LEU A 425 -8.17 -24.85 4.50
N SER A 426 -6.92 -25.25 4.57
CA SER A 426 -6.45 -26.16 5.61
C SER A 426 -6.31 -25.46 6.98
N THR A 427 -6.06 -26.24 8.03
CA THR A 427 -5.78 -25.75 9.39
C THR A 427 -4.50 -24.91 9.48
N TRP A 428 -3.69 -24.85 8.41
CA TRP A 428 -2.57 -23.93 8.28
C TRP A 428 -3.00 -22.47 8.50
N TRP A 429 -4.13 -22.06 7.93
CA TRP A 429 -4.65 -20.72 8.13
C TRP A 429 -5.03 -20.45 9.58
N ASP A 430 -5.64 -21.44 10.26
CA ASP A 430 -5.99 -21.32 11.69
C ASP A 430 -4.74 -21.04 12.55
N LYS A 431 -3.64 -21.77 12.28
CA LYS A 431 -2.37 -21.60 13.00
C LYS A 431 -1.73 -20.24 12.69
N ASN A 432 -1.76 -19.81 11.42
CA ASN A 432 -1.21 -18.51 11.02
C ASN A 432 -1.95 -17.36 11.74
N ILE A 433 -3.27 -17.33 11.70
CA ILE A 433 -4.06 -16.27 12.33
C ILE A 433 -3.91 -16.28 13.85
N LYS A 434 -3.83 -17.45 14.48
CA LYS A 434 -3.72 -17.55 15.95
C LYS A 434 -2.34 -17.19 16.50
N PHE A 435 -1.27 -17.52 15.78
CA PHE A 435 0.08 -17.43 16.31
C PHE A 435 1.03 -16.63 15.43
N VAL A 436 1.12 -16.97 14.12
CA VAL A 436 2.15 -16.40 13.25
C VAL A 436 1.93 -14.92 13.03
N VAL A 437 0.74 -14.50 12.61
CA VAL A 437 0.42 -13.10 12.32
C VAL A 437 0.61 -12.19 13.55
N PRO A 438 0.08 -12.52 14.76
CA PRO A 438 0.35 -11.72 15.95
C PRO A 438 1.82 -11.64 16.32
N ILE A 439 2.56 -12.75 16.26
CA ILE A 439 4.00 -12.76 16.57
C ILE A 439 4.75 -11.87 15.57
N LEU A 440 4.53 -12.04 14.28
CA LEU A 440 5.17 -11.23 13.25
C LEU A 440 4.84 -9.74 13.39
N GLY A 441 3.57 -9.40 13.65
CA GLY A 441 3.15 -8.01 13.83
C GLY A 441 3.80 -7.34 15.05
N VAL A 442 3.86 -8.04 16.18
CA VAL A 442 4.54 -7.55 17.40
C VAL A 442 6.05 -7.45 17.17
N THR A 443 6.66 -8.44 16.53
CA THR A 443 8.10 -8.41 16.20
C THR A 443 8.44 -7.22 15.31
N LEU A 444 7.65 -6.94 14.27
CA LEU A 444 7.84 -5.77 13.42
C LEU A 444 7.66 -4.46 14.20
N LEU A 445 6.64 -4.38 15.03
CA LEU A 445 6.41 -3.18 15.84
C LEU A 445 7.61 -2.88 16.73
N ILE A 446 8.12 -3.89 17.46
CA ILE A 446 9.31 -3.76 18.31
C ILE A 446 10.53 -3.37 17.47
N TRP A 447 10.71 -3.99 16.31
CA TRP A 447 11.82 -3.68 15.40
C TRP A 447 11.78 -2.23 14.93
N TRP A 448 10.65 -1.74 14.45
CA TRP A 448 10.51 -0.37 13.98
C TRP A 448 10.73 0.66 15.10
N LEU A 449 10.22 0.40 16.31
CA LEU A 449 10.47 1.25 17.47
C LEU A 449 11.93 1.19 17.91
N SER A 450 12.59 0.03 17.79
CA SER A 450 14.02 -0.10 18.03
C SER A 450 14.85 0.72 17.04
N LEU A 451 14.55 0.63 15.72
CA LEU A 451 15.20 1.44 14.70
C LEU A 451 14.98 2.94 14.93
N SER A 452 13.78 3.32 15.36
CA SER A 452 13.51 4.70 15.75
C SER A 452 14.46 5.17 16.86
N ALA A 453 14.65 4.37 17.90
CA ALA A 453 15.49 4.72 19.05
C ALA A 453 17.01 4.62 18.79
N THR A 454 17.44 3.79 17.82
CA THR A 454 18.87 3.49 17.62
C THR A 454 19.45 4.04 16.33
N VAL A 455 18.63 4.34 15.33
CA VAL A 455 19.08 4.73 13.98
C VAL A 455 18.48 6.05 13.53
N TYR A 456 17.14 6.21 13.64
CA TYR A 456 16.47 7.38 13.06
C TYR A 456 16.47 8.59 13.98
N ALA A 457 16.36 8.40 15.29
CA ALA A 457 16.36 9.47 16.28
C ALA A 457 17.10 9.02 17.57
N PRO A 458 18.39 8.63 17.50
CA PRO A 458 19.09 8.07 18.66
C PRO A 458 19.21 9.05 19.84
N ASP A 459 19.41 10.34 19.54
CA ASP A 459 19.51 11.39 20.55
C ASP A 459 18.17 11.98 20.97
N ASP A 460 17.10 11.75 20.15
CA ASP A 460 15.78 12.38 20.28
C ASP A 460 14.64 11.38 20.38
N TRP A 461 14.89 10.10 20.66
CA TRP A 461 13.87 9.05 20.68
C TRP A 461 12.69 9.33 21.64
N TYR A 462 12.94 10.11 22.69
CA TYR A 462 11.97 10.53 23.71
C TYR A 462 11.24 11.84 23.38
N ASN A 463 11.66 12.58 22.34
CA ASN A 463 11.08 13.86 21.96
C ASN A 463 9.86 13.66 21.03
N PRO A 464 8.62 14.00 21.48
CA PRO A 464 7.43 13.80 20.65
C PRO A 464 7.37 14.69 19.40
N MET A 465 8.19 15.74 19.33
CA MET A 465 8.26 16.64 18.17
C MET A 465 9.31 16.20 17.13
N SER A 466 10.17 15.25 17.44
CA SER A 466 11.10 14.69 16.49
C SER A 466 10.36 13.76 15.51
N PRO A 467 10.54 13.92 14.18
CA PRO A 467 9.71 13.25 13.17
C PRO A 467 9.72 11.72 13.24
N TYR A 468 10.84 11.13 13.65
CA TYR A 468 11.04 9.68 13.63
C TYR A 468 11.24 9.09 15.04
N SER A 469 10.86 9.80 16.10
CA SER A 469 11.06 9.34 17.48
C SER A 469 10.05 8.26 17.88
N VAL A 470 10.40 7.44 18.85
CA VAL A 470 9.48 6.51 19.51
C VAL A 470 8.30 7.25 20.15
N MET A 471 8.61 8.41 20.78
CA MET A 471 7.61 9.17 21.51
C MET A 471 6.56 9.81 20.59
N THR A 472 6.93 10.25 19.37
CA THR A 472 5.94 10.76 18.38
C THR A 472 4.90 9.68 18.03
N CYS A 473 5.34 8.41 17.90
CA CYS A 473 4.42 7.28 17.69
C CYS A 473 3.48 7.08 18.86
N PHE A 474 4.02 7.01 20.09
CA PHE A 474 3.20 6.77 21.29
C PHE A 474 2.21 7.90 21.55
N VAL A 475 2.59 9.15 21.32
CA VAL A 475 1.69 10.30 21.51
C VAL A 475 0.56 10.28 20.47
N GLN A 476 0.88 10.09 19.19
CA GLN A 476 -0.14 10.08 18.14
C GLN A 476 -1.06 8.85 18.26
N TRP A 477 -0.51 7.65 18.45
CA TRP A 477 -1.33 6.43 18.61
C TRP A 477 -2.12 6.47 19.93
N GLY A 478 -1.50 6.91 21.03
CA GLY A 478 -2.14 7.00 22.33
C GLY A 478 -3.32 7.97 22.33
N ALA A 479 -3.16 9.15 21.70
CA ALA A 479 -4.24 10.11 21.56
C ALA A 479 -5.41 9.52 20.76
N VAL A 480 -5.11 8.89 19.61
CA VAL A 480 -6.12 8.24 18.78
C VAL A 480 -6.82 7.09 19.52
N LEU A 481 -6.05 6.21 20.17
CA LEU A 481 -6.60 5.08 20.92
C LEU A 481 -7.49 5.56 22.08
N ALA A 482 -7.08 6.62 22.81
CA ALA A 482 -7.88 7.21 23.89
C ALA A 482 -9.22 7.75 23.38
N VAL A 483 -9.21 8.49 22.26
CA VAL A 483 -10.44 9.02 21.63
C VAL A 483 -11.34 7.87 21.15
N LEU A 484 -10.79 6.88 20.47
CA LEU A 484 -11.56 5.75 19.96
C LEU A 484 -12.13 4.89 21.08
N TRP A 485 -11.37 4.72 22.17
CA TRP A 485 -11.84 3.99 23.36
C TRP A 485 -12.98 4.75 24.04
N TRP A 486 -12.85 6.06 24.20
CA TRP A 486 -13.91 6.92 24.72
C TRP A 486 -15.17 6.89 23.86
N LEU A 487 -15.03 6.90 22.53
CA LEU A 487 -16.15 6.83 21.57
C LEU A 487 -16.67 5.40 21.35
N ASN A 488 -16.09 4.37 21.95
CA ASN A 488 -16.39 2.97 21.66
C ASN A 488 -17.90 2.64 21.72
N SER A 489 -18.57 3.02 22.81
CA SER A 489 -20.00 2.74 22.98
C SER A 489 -20.84 3.48 21.94
N TRP A 490 -20.55 4.74 21.70
CA TRP A 490 -21.24 5.55 20.68
C TRP A 490 -21.10 4.92 19.27
N MET A 491 -19.89 4.48 18.90
CA MET A 491 -19.66 3.82 17.62
C MET A 491 -20.45 2.52 17.51
N ALA A 492 -20.45 1.71 18.57
CA ALA A 492 -21.17 0.45 18.60
C ALA A 492 -22.69 0.65 18.47
N ASP A 493 -23.25 1.64 19.19
CA ASP A 493 -24.67 1.96 19.14
C ASP A 493 -25.10 2.47 17.76
N ARG A 494 -24.28 3.34 17.16
CA ARG A 494 -24.54 3.82 15.79
C ARG A 494 -24.55 2.70 14.76
N ILE A 495 -23.62 1.75 14.85
CA ILE A 495 -23.60 0.58 13.94
C ILE A 495 -24.85 -0.28 14.10
N GLN A 496 -25.38 -0.46 15.32
CA GLN A 496 -26.58 -1.26 15.56
C GLN A 496 -27.84 -0.56 15.10
N SER A 497 -28.00 0.74 15.39
CA SER A 497 -29.18 1.52 14.99
C SER A 497 -29.41 1.61 13.47
N GLN A 498 -28.41 1.25 12.66
CA GLN A 498 -28.56 1.17 11.19
C GLN A 498 -28.94 -0.25 10.72
N THR A 499 -29.04 -1.20 11.65
CA THR A 499 -29.35 -2.61 11.34
C THR A 499 -30.81 -2.96 11.68
N ASP A 500 -31.38 -2.23 12.65
CA ASP A 500 -32.79 -2.26 13.04
C ASP A 500 -33.62 -1.36 12.11
#